data_5929e9077e9bdb0ddf088b70ace9bc8f
#
_entry.id   5929e9077e9bdb0ddf088b70ace9bc8f
#
_cell.length_a   1.000
_cell.length_b   1.000
_cell.length_c   1.000
_cell.angle_alpha   90.00
_cell.angle_beta   90.00
_cell.angle_gamma   90.00
#
_symmetry.space_group_name_H-M   'P 1'
#
loop_
_entity.id
_entity.type
_entity.pdbx_description
1 polymer ?
#
loop_
_entity_poly.entity_id
_entity_poly.type
_entity_poly.pdbx_seq_one_letter_code
_entity_poly.pdbx_strand_id
1 'polypeptide(L)'
;MALPRVPDDGVVRVLREKRRGGVMSIVTGLPEREIAEIAKLLKRTCGSGGTAKNGVVEIQGDHRDKIAAWFVARGRAAKKAGG
;
A
#
# COMPACT_ATOMS: atom_id res chain seq x y z
N MET A 1 -17.34 13.47 9.11
CA MET A 1 -16.05 13.10 8.74
C MET A 1 -16.00 12.17 7.55
N ALA A 2 -15.43 12.61 6.51
CA ALA A 2 -15.55 11.89 5.25
C ALA A 2 -14.26 11.24 4.82
N LEU A 3 -13.80 10.29 5.61
CA LEU A 3 -12.72 9.45 5.12
C LEU A 3 -13.28 8.53 4.06
N PRO A 4 -12.54 8.31 2.97
CA PRO A 4 -12.94 7.32 2.00
C PRO A 4 -13.14 6.01 2.71
N ARG A 5 -14.24 5.37 2.45
CA ARG A 5 -14.47 4.08 3.06
C ARG A 5 -13.67 3.02 2.35
N VAL A 6 -12.73 2.45 3.08
CA VAL A 6 -12.07 1.24 2.64
C VAL A 6 -12.93 0.10 3.17
N PRO A 7 -13.35 -0.85 2.35
CA PRO A 7 -14.10 -1.99 2.85
C PRO A 7 -13.32 -2.69 3.95
N ASP A 8 -14.00 -2.97 5.06
CA ASP A 8 -13.38 -3.65 6.19
C ASP A 8 -13.53 -5.15 6.02
N ASP A 9 -12.90 -5.66 4.99
CA ASP A 9 -13.00 -7.07 4.63
C ASP A 9 -11.65 -7.80 4.77
N GLY A 10 -10.68 -7.15 5.37
CA GLY A 10 -9.36 -7.76 5.56
C GLY A 10 -8.52 -7.82 4.31
N VAL A 11 -8.99 -7.29 3.20
CA VAL A 11 -8.25 -7.32 1.95
C VAL A 11 -7.40 -6.06 1.84
N VAL A 12 -6.11 -6.26 1.60
CA VAL A 12 -5.19 -5.15 1.33
C VAL A 12 -5.40 -4.71 -0.12
N ARG A 13 -5.56 -3.42 -0.33
CA ARG A 13 -5.71 -2.88 -1.68
C ARG A 13 -4.55 -1.97 -2.00
N VAL A 14 -3.96 -2.20 -3.17
CA VAL A 14 -2.81 -1.44 -3.62
C VAL A 14 -3.24 -0.62 -4.83
N LEU A 15 -3.24 0.70 -4.66
CA LEU A 15 -3.68 1.63 -5.68
C LEU A 15 -2.48 2.34 -6.29
N ARG A 16 -2.69 2.92 -7.45
CA ARG A 16 -1.71 3.77 -8.08
C ARG A 16 -2.22 5.21 -8.05
N GLU A 17 -1.36 6.12 -7.62
CA GLU A 17 -1.70 7.53 -7.62
C GLU A 17 -0.63 8.30 -8.37
N LYS A 18 -1.05 9.09 -9.34
CA LYS A 18 -0.13 9.92 -10.09
C LYS A 18 0.03 11.26 -9.37
N ARG A 19 1.25 11.65 -9.14
CA ARG A 19 1.58 12.89 -8.46
C ARG A 19 2.60 13.67 -9.26
N ARG A 20 2.83 14.91 -8.86
CA ARG A 20 3.78 15.78 -9.55
C ARG A 20 5.16 15.11 -9.71
N GLY A 21 5.66 14.45 -8.69
CA GLY A 21 6.98 13.82 -8.72
C GLY A 21 6.99 12.44 -9.32
N GLY A 22 5.87 11.94 -9.87
CA GLY A 22 5.80 10.61 -10.45
C GLY A 22 4.62 9.83 -9.92
N VAL A 23 4.75 8.52 -9.95
CA VAL A 23 3.68 7.61 -9.55
C VAL A 23 3.97 7.08 -8.15
N MET A 24 2.92 6.92 -7.35
CA MET A 24 3.00 6.32 -6.02
C MET A 24 2.12 5.08 -5.97
N SER A 25 2.60 4.06 -5.29
CA SER A 25 1.78 2.90 -4.93
C SER A 25 1.24 3.16 -3.53
N ILE A 26 -0.08 3.11 -3.38
CA ILE A 26 -0.74 3.42 -2.11
C ILE A 26 -1.33 2.12 -1.57
N VAL A 27 -0.93 1.75 -0.37
CA VAL A 27 -1.38 0.51 0.27
C VAL A 27 -2.39 0.86 1.35
N THR A 28 -3.60 0.34 1.20
CA THR A 28 -4.70 0.58 2.12
C THR A 28 -5.17 -0.73 2.74
N GLY A 29 -5.98 -0.63 3.79
CA GLY A 29 -6.56 -1.82 4.41
C GLY A 29 -5.69 -2.43 5.50
N LEU A 30 -4.68 -1.71 5.98
CA LEU A 30 -3.80 -2.20 7.03
C LEU A 30 -4.21 -1.64 8.39
N PRO A 31 -4.12 -2.46 9.45
CA PRO A 31 -4.28 -1.93 10.80
C PRO A 31 -3.22 -0.87 11.07
N GLU A 32 -3.60 0.16 11.80
CA GLU A 32 -2.68 1.27 12.04
C GLU A 32 -1.38 0.83 12.70
N ARG A 33 -1.46 -0.12 13.60
CA ARG A 33 -0.27 -0.60 14.32
C ARG A 33 0.74 -1.30 13.42
N GLU A 34 0.34 -1.69 12.21
CA GLU A 34 1.23 -2.37 11.28
C GLU A 34 1.84 -1.45 10.24
N ILE A 35 1.31 -0.24 10.10
CA ILE A 35 1.65 0.61 8.97
C ILE A 35 3.13 0.97 8.91
N ALA A 36 3.71 1.38 10.03
CA ALA A 36 5.11 1.79 10.05
C ALA A 36 6.05 0.64 9.69
N GLU A 37 5.77 -0.54 10.25
CA GLU A 37 6.62 -1.70 9.99
C GLU A 37 6.49 -2.16 8.55
N ILE A 38 5.27 -2.20 8.04
CA ILE A 38 5.05 -2.63 6.65
C ILE A 38 5.65 -1.63 5.67
N ALA A 39 5.57 -0.34 5.97
CA ALA A 39 6.21 0.66 5.12
C ALA A 39 7.70 0.40 5.00
N LYS A 40 8.34 0.09 6.13
CA LYS A 40 9.77 -0.21 6.17
C LYS A 40 10.10 -1.43 5.32
N LEU A 41 9.31 -2.49 5.46
CA LEU A 41 9.54 -3.73 4.72
C LEU A 41 9.31 -3.53 3.22
N LEU A 42 8.26 -2.80 2.86
CA LEU A 42 7.94 -2.59 1.44
C LEU A 42 8.95 -1.68 0.76
N LYS A 43 9.47 -0.67 1.46
CA LYS A 43 10.54 0.15 0.90
C LYS A 43 11.74 -0.72 0.52
N ARG A 44 12.09 -1.65 1.40
CA ARG A 44 13.19 -2.57 1.14
C ARG A 44 12.87 -3.50 -0.01
N THR A 45 11.67 -4.08 -0.02
CA THR A 45 11.25 -5.02 -1.03
C THR A 45 11.20 -4.41 -2.41
N CYS A 46 10.71 -3.18 -2.51
CA CYS A 46 10.58 -2.48 -3.79
C CYS A 46 11.84 -1.73 -4.17
N GLY A 47 12.79 -1.58 -3.26
CA GLY A 47 14.00 -0.80 -3.53
C GLY A 47 13.70 0.66 -3.79
N SER A 48 12.67 1.20 -3.15
CA SER A 48 12.19 2.54 -3.41
C SER A 48 11.93 3.28 -2.11
N GLY A 49 11.87 4.61 -2.19
CA GLY A 49 11.47 5.43 -1.08
C GLY A 49 9.98 5.29 -0.80
N GLY A 50 9.58 5.70 0.38
CA GLY A 50 8.17 5.67 0.75
C GLY A 50 7.96 6.19 2.15
N THR A 51 6.71 6.25 2.57
CA THR A 51 6.37 6.77 3.88
C THR A 51 5.06 6.15 4.37
N ALA A 52 4.89 6.15 5.68
CA ALA A 52 3.62 5.81 6.32
C ALA A 52 2.95 7.13 6.68
N LYS A 53 1.70 7.33 6.22
CA LYS A 53 1.05 8.62 6.35
C LYS A 53 -0.46 8.44 6.25
N ASN A 54 -1.18 9.08 7.18
CA ASN A 54 -2.65 9.11 7.14
C ASN A 54 -3.27 7.72 7.03
N GLY A 55 -2.71 6.75 7.72
CA GLY A 55 -3.28 5.39 7.74
C GLY A 55 -2.97 4.56 6.53
N VAL A 56 -2.09 5.00 5.64
CA VAL A 56 -1.71 4.24 4.45
C VAL A 56 -0.19 4.20 4.32
N VAL A 57 0.29 3.27 3.49
CA VAL A 57 1.69 3.23 3.11
C VAL A 57 1.79 3.75 1.69
N GLU A 58 2.74 4.67 1.46
CA GLU A 58 3.01 5.23 0.14
C GLU A 58 4.41 4.81 -0.29
N ILE A 59 4.51 4.15 -1.43
CA ILE A 59 5.79 3.70 -1.97
C ILE A 59 5.99 4.36 -3.33
N GLN A 60 7.15 4.95 -3.56
CA GLN A 60 7.44 5.61 -4.83
C GLN A 60 7.51 4.58 -5.95
N GLY A 61 6.87 4.88 -7.06
CA GLY A 61 6.84 4.01 -8.22
C GLY A 61 5.58 3.15 -8.29
N ASP A 62 5.39 2.50 -9.42
CA ASP A 62 4.26 1.60 -9.60
C ASP A 62 4.72 0.17 -9.29
N HIS A 63 4.49 -0.25 -8.08
CA HIS A 63 4.89 -1.58 -7.59
C HIS A 63 3.67 -2.39 -7.16
N ARG A 64 2.51 -2.13 -7.75
CA ARG A 64 1.26 -2.74 -7.29
C ARG A 64 1.31 -4.27 -7.34
N ASP A 65 1.82 -4.83 -8.42
CA ASP A 65 1.89 -6.29 -8.53
C ASP A 65 2.84 -6.88 -7.51
N LYS A 66 4.01 -6.28 -7.36
CA LYS A 66 5.00 -6.76 -6.41
C LYS A 66 4.49 -6.67 -4.97
N ILE A 67 3.83 -5.57 -4.63
CA ILE A 67 3.31 -5.36 -3.29
C ILE A 67 2.18 -6.35 -3.00
N ALA A 68 1.25 -6.51 -3.94
CA ALA A 68 0.16 -7.47 -3.74
C ALA A 68 0.71 -8.89 -3.57
N ALA A 69 1.68 -9.27 -4.38
CA ALA A 69 2.30 -10.59 -4.26
C ALA A 69 3.02 -10.76 -2.93
N TRP A 70 3.63 -9.69 -2.42
CA TRP A 70 4.30 -9.73 -1.13
C TRP A 70 3.33 -10.07 -0.01
N PHE A 71 2.13 -9.47 -0.01
CA PHE A 71 1.11 -9.77 0.99
C PHE A 71 0.56 -11.18 0.83
N VAL A 72 0.28 -11.60 -0.40
CA VAL A 72 -0.26 -12.92 -0.66
C VAL A 72 0.73 -14.01 -0.20
N ALA A 73 2.01 -13.79 -0.43
CA ALA A 73 3.04 -14.73 0.01
C ALA A 73 3.08 -14.86 1.53
N ARG A 74 2.54 -13.89 2.25
CA ARG A 74 2.48 -13.91 3.71
C ARG A 74 1.10 -14.30 4.23
N GLY A 75 0.26 -14.85 3.36
CA GLY A 75 -1.05 -15.33 3.75
C GLY A 75 -2.10 -14.24 3.92
N ARG A 76 -1.89 -13.06 3.36
CA ARG A 76 -2.87 -11.99 3.43
C ARG A 76 -3.49 -11.75 2.08
N ALA A 77 -4.81 -11.62 2.04
CA ALA A 77 -5.51 -11.29 0.82
C ALA A 77 -5.14 -9.88 0.37
N ALA A 78 -4.71 -9.75 -0.88
CA ALA A 78 -4.35 -8.45 -1.42
C ALA A 78 -4.64 -8.42 -2.91
N LYS A 79 -4.97 -7.23 -3.41
CA LYS A 79 -5.25 -7.09 -4.83
C LYS A 79 -4.94 -5.67 -5.29
N LYS A 80 -4.70 -5.53 -6.59
CA LYS A 80 -4.62 -4.21 -7.20
C LYS A 80 -6.00 -3.60 -7.24
N ALA A 81 -6.06 -2.29 -7.02
CA ALA A 81 -7.29 -1.53 -7.10
C ALA A 81 -6.98 -0.22 -7.83
N GLY A 82 -8.02 0.37 -8.38
CA GLY A 82 -7.87 1.59 -9.15
C GLY A 82 -7.32 1.33 -10.54
N GLY A 83 -7.30 2.32 -11.33
CA GLY A 83 -6.98 2.22 -12.73
C GLY A 83 -5.50 2.05 -13.10
#